data_8d7b4d497359640724bba1192d6e92cf
#
_entry.id   8d7b4d497359640724bba1192d6e92cf
#
_cell.length_a   1.000
_cell.length_b   1.000
_cell.length_c   1.000
_cell.angle_alpha   90.00
_cell.angle_beta   90.00
_cell.angle_gamma   90.00
#
_symmetry.space_group_name_H-M   'P 1'
#
loop_
_entity.id
_entity.type
_entity.pdbx_description
1 polymer ?
#
loop_
_entity_poly.entity_id
_entity_poly.type
_entity_poly.pdbx_seq_one_letter_code
_entity_poly.pdbx_strand_id
1 'polypeptide(L)'
;MMGSSVRTAAITLLLALAPQASAGSPAPTASAALPERAAAAAVDAFHAALSRGDAEGALALMADDAVIFEDGRVERSKAEYARHHAAADAAFSKTTSSKALNRTVHASGHLAWIATESRLRGPFRGHQVDRMMIETMVVRRDPAGWRIVHIHWSSALPSTE
;
A
#
# COMPACT_ATOMS: atom_id res chain seq x y z
N MET A 1 20.72 -48.92 65.98
CA MET A 1 21.04 -48.49 64.63
C MET A 1 20.03 -47.39 64.29
N MET A 2 20.52 -46.18 64.23
CA MET A 2 19.73 -44.95 64.08
C MET A 2 19.50 -44.67 62.62
N GLY A 3 18.26 -44.63 62.16
CA GLY A 3 17.83 -44.25 60.85
C GLY A 3 17.44 -42.77 60.82
N SER A 4 18.22 -41.97 60.15
CA SER A 4 18.03 -40.51 60.01
C SER A 4 17.02 -40.24 58.89
N SER A 5 15.87 -39.65 59.19
CA SER A 5 14.86 -39.21 58.23
C SER A 5 15.24 -37.79 57.71
N VAL A 6 15.59 -37.69 56.44
CA VAL A 6 15.77 -36.39 55.77
C VAL A 6 14.40 -35.89 55.29
N ARG A 7 13.94 -34.78 55.85
CA ARG A 7 12.73 -34.07 55.40
C ARG A 7 13.10 -33.14 54.26
N THR A 8 12.64 -33.45 53.05
CA THR A 8 12.75 -32.58 51.88
C THR A 8 11.68 -31.48 51.96
N ALA A 9 12.11 -30.22 52.14
CA ALA A 9 11.21 -29.07 52.09
C ALA A 9 11.01 -28.68 50.60
N ALA A 10 9.79 -28.80 50.12
CA ALA A 10 9.41 -28.29 48.80
C ALA A 10 9.17 -26.78 48.89
N ILE A 11 10.01 -25.99 48.24
CA ILE A 11 9.82 -24.54 48.07
C ILE A 11 8.91 -24.34 46.86
N THR A 12 7.65 -23.97 47.12
CA THR A 12 6.71 -23.59 46.06
C THR A 12 6.96 -22.13 45.67
N LEU A 13 7.60 -21.91 44.54
CA LEU A 13 7.79 -20.57 43.98
C LEU A 13 6.49 -20.14 43.27
N LEU A 14 5.71 -19.26 43.91
CA LEU A 14 4.58 -18.59 43.25
C LEU A 14 5.13 -17.53 42.29
N LEU A 15 5.08 -17.81 40.97
CA LEU A 15 5.29 -16.79 39.95
C LEU A 15 4.00 -15.95 39.86
N ALA A 16 4.05 -14.73 40.37
CA ALA A 16 3.00 -13.74 40.14
C ALA A 16 3.06 -13.24 38.68
N LEU A 17 2.10 -13.67 37.87
CA LEU A 17 1.93 -13.12 36.50
C LEU A 17 1.32 -11.71 36.64
N ALA A 18 2.13 -10.68 36.47
CA ALA A 18 1.63 -9.32 36.34
C ALA A 18 0.91 -9.16 34.98
N PRO A 19 -0.28 -8.52 34.92
CA PRO A 19 -0.94 -8.25 33.65
C PRO A 19 -0.08 -7.26 32.86
N GLN A 20 0.40 -7.69 31.68
CA GLN A 20 1.05 -6.78 30.74
C GLN A 20 -0.07 -5.93 30.12
N ALA A 21 -0.09 -4.65 30.45
CA ALA A 21 -0.90 -3.67 29.75
C ALA A 21 -0.41 -3.60 28.31
N SER A 22 -1.26 -4.01 27.38
CA SER A 22 -1.02 -3.77 25.93
C SER A 22 -0.91 -2.28 25.71
N ALA A 23 0.30 -1.77 25.47
CA ALA A 23 0.51 -0.41 25.04
C ALA A 23 -0.11 -0.30 23.63
N GLY A 24 -1.31 0.26 23.54
CA GLY A 24 -1.92 0.63 22.29
C GLY A 24 -0.94 1.56 21.52
N SER A 25 -0.73 1.30 20.23
CA SER A 25 0.08 2.18 19.39
C SER A 25 -0.44 3.62 19.55
N PRO A 26 0.41 4.61 19.82
CA PRO A 26 -0.03 5.99 19.95
C PRO A 26 -0.66 6.45 18.63
N ALA A 27 -1.81 7.11 18.71
CA ALA A 27 -2.42 7.77 17.55
C ALA A 27 -1.41 8.73 16.92
N PRO A 28 -1.32 8.81 15.58
CA PRO A 28 -0.37 9.69 14.89
C PRO A 28 -0.62 11.15 15.33
N THR A 29 0.45 11.83 15.74
CA THR A 29 0.40 13.27 16.06
C THR A 29 0.05 14.06 14.79
N ALA A 30 -0.60 15.21 14.90
CA ALA A 30 -0.97 16.06 13.75
C ALA A 30 0.23 16.39 12.84
N SER A 31 1.44 16.47 13.39
CA SER A 31 2.69 16.67 12.64
C SER A 31 3.09 15.45 11.79
N ALA A 32 2.80 14.21 12.24
CA ALA A 32 3.06 12.99 11.46
C ALA A 32 2.04 12.80 10.34
N ALA A 33 0.82 13.33 10.46
CA ALA A 33 -0.22 13.22 9.45
C ALA A 33 0.01 14.08 8.18
N LEU A 34 0.80 15.14 8.25
CA LEU A 34 1.05 16.02 7.10
C LEU A 34 1.87 15.38 5.98
N PRO A 35 3.00 14.68 6.25
CA PRO A 35 3.73 13.95 5.23
C PRO A 35 2.90 12.83 4.58
N GLU A 36 2.12 12.11 5.36
CA GLU A 36 1.22 11.04 4.89
C GLU A 36 0.15 11.58 3.94
N ARG A 37 -0.48 12.70 4.29
CA ARG A 37 -1.48 13.38 3.44
C ARG A 37 -0.86 13.85 2.12
N ALA A 38 0.33 14.45 2.17
CA ALA A 38 1.02 14.92 0.98
C ALA A 38 1.47 13.76 0.07
N ALA A 39 1.93 12.65 0.65
CA ALA A 39 2.26 11.44 -0.07
C ALA A 39 1.02 10.81 -0.74
N ALA A 40 -0.07 10.68 0.00
CA ALA A 40 -1.34 10.18 -0.52
C ALA A 40 -1.88 11.06 -1.65
N ALA A 41 -1.76 12.38 -1.54
CA ALA A 41 -2.21 13.32 -2.57
C ALA A 41 -1.45 13.14 -3.90
N ALA A 42 -0.17 12.75 -3.88
CA ALA A 42 0.57 12.43 -5.10
C ALA A 42 0.02 11.18 -5.80
N VAL A 43 -0.35 10.15 -5.04
CA VAL A 43 -1.01 8.95 -5.57
C VAL A 43 -2.41 9.28 -6.11
N ASP A 44 -3.18 10.10 -5.39
CA ASP A 44 -4.51 10.54 -5.86
C ASP A 44 -4.42 11.35 -7.16
N ALA A 45 -3.41 12.21 -7.29
CA ALA A 45 -3.17 12.99 -8.50
C ALA A 45 -2.82 12.07 -9.70
N PHE A 46 -2.03 11.01 -9.48
CA PHE A 46 -1.71 10.01 -10.49
C PHE A 46 -2.97 9.29 -11.00
N HIS A 47 -3.80 8.78 -10.09
CA HIS A 47 -5.06 8.14 -10.47
C HIS A 47 -6.04 9.11 -11.14
N ALA A 48 -6.10 10.35 -10.68
CA ALA A 48 -6.92 11.38 -11.31
C ALA A 48 -6.45 11.68 -12.75
N ALA A 49 -5.15 11.69 -13.02
CA ALA A 49 -4.62 11.83 -14.38
C ALA A 49 -5.04 10.65 -15.27
N LEU A 50 -4.82 9.41 -14.81
CA LEU A 50 -5.26 8.21 -15.54
C LEU A 50 -6.77 8.22 -15.82
N SER A 51 -7.60 8.58 -14.84
CA SER A 51 -9.06 8.64 -14.99
C SER A 51 -9.53 9.66 -16.03
N ARG A 52 -8.75 10.72 -16.26
CA ARG A 52 -9.00 11.68 -17.36
C ARG A 52 -8.45 11.20 -18.71
N GLY A 53 -7.74 10.10 -18.76
CA GLY A 53 -7.03 9.62 -19.95
C GLY A 53 -5.73 10.39 -20.20
N ASP A 54 -5.19 11.06 -19.20
CA ASP A 54 -3.99 11.91 -19.24
C ASP A 54 -2.76 11.10 -18.82
N ALA A 55 -2.23 10.31 -19.75
CA ALA A 55 -1.04 9.49 -19.52
C ALA A 55 0.20 10.35 -19.21
N GLU A 56 0.37 11.48 -19.88
CA GLU A 56 1.50 12.40 -19.66
C GLU A 56 1.44 13.02 -18.26
N GLY A 57 0.25 13.44 -17.80
CA GLY A 57 0.04 13.94 -16.46
C GLY A 57 0.34 12.89 -15.39
N ALA A 58 0.01 11.62 -15.63
CA ALA A 58 0.35 10.52 -14.73
C ALA A 58 1.89 10.29 -14.70
N LEU A 59 2.55 10.25 -15.86
CA LEU A 59 3.99 10.10 -15.97
C LEU A 59 4.76 11.24 -15.29
N ALA A 60 4.22 12.45 -15.30
CA ALA A 60 4.83 13.61 -14.63
C ALA A 60 4.91 13.44 -13.10
N LEU A 61 4.10 12.57 -12.51
CA LEU A 61 4.11 12.27 -11.06
C LEU A 61 5.06 11.12 -10.69
N MET A 62 5.68 10.46 -11.66
CA MET A 62 6.62 9.36 -11.46
C MET A 62 8.06 9.84 -11.48
N ALA A 63 8.91 9.21 -10.68
CA ALA A 63 10.36 9.34 -10.80
C ALA A 63 10.87 8.56 -12.02
N ASP A 64 12.00 8.97 -12.59
CA ASP A 64 12.56 8.31 -13.77
C ASP A 64 12.99 6.87 -13.50
N ASP A 65 13.40 6.57 -12.26
CA ASP A 65 13.80 5.26 -11.76
C ASP A 65 12.63 4.44 -11.19
N ALA A 66 11.39 4.82 -11.46
CA ALA A 66 10.22 4.09 -10.98
C ALA A 66 10.17 2.67 -11.54
N VAL A 67 9.84 1.69 -10.68
CA VAL A 67 9.67 0.28 -11.05
C VAL A 67 8.21 -0.11 -10.87
N ILE A 68 7.62 -0.71 -11.91
CA ILE A 68 6.22 -1.12 -11.91
C ILE A 68 6.13 -2.64 -12.02
N PHE A 69 5.35 -3.26 -11.14
CA PHE A 69 5.01 -4.68 -11.17
C PHE A 69 3.51 -4.82 -11.42
N GLU A 70 3.17 -5.56 -12.46
CA GLU A 70 1.78 -5.86 -12.78
C GLU A 70 1.65 -7.23 -13.47
N ASP A 71 0.79 -8.09 -12.96
CA ASP A 71 0.47 -9.41 -13.52
C ASP A 71 1.71 -10.24 -13.91
N GLY A 72 2.75 -10.24 -13.07
CA GLY A 72 4.00 -10.95 -13.30
C GLY A 72 4.96 -10.30 -14.31
N ARG A 73 4.64 -9.10 -14.79
CA ARG A 73 5.50 -8.28 -15.64
C ARG A 73 6.19 -7.20 -14.84
N VAL A 74 7.29 -6.69 -15.39
CA VAL A 74 8.11 -5.65 -14.76
C VAL A 74 8.48 -4.62 -15.78
N GLU A 75 8.21 -3.35 -15.48
CA GLU A 75 8.83 -2.20 -16.12
C GLU A 75 9.82 -1.58 -15.15
N ARG A 76 11.05 -1.42 -15.61
CA ARG A 76 12.20 -1.03 -14.77
C ARG A 76 12.49 0.46 -14.79
N SER A 77 11.62 1.23 -15.46
CA SER A 77 11.73 2.68 -15.50
C SER A 77 10.40 3.31 -15.94
N LYS A 78 10.22 4.58 -15.60
CA LYS A 78 9.12 5.41 -16.15
C LYS A 78 9.11 5.38 -17.69
N ALA A 79 10.27 5.36 -18.33
CA ALA A 79 10.36 5.32 -19.78
C ALA A 79 9.87 3.99 -20.38
N GLU A 80 10.10 2.85 -19.70
CA GLU A 80 9.51 1.57 -20.12
C GLU A 80 7.99 1.58 -19.96
N TYR A 81 7.48 2.01 -18.81
CA TYR A 81 6.05 2.14 -18.57
C TYR A 81 5.38 3.06 -19.59
N ALA A 82 5.99 4.22 -19.90
CA ALA A 82 5.48 5.15 -20.89
C ALA A 82 5.32 4.51 -22.28
N ARG A 83 6.25 3.65 -22.68
CA ARG A 83 6.21 2.99 -24.00
C ARG A 83 5.22 1.85 -24.08
N HIS A 84 5.01 1.11 -22.97
CA HIS A 84 4.31 -0.16 -23.03
C HIS A 84 2.89 -0.10 -22.46
N HIS A 85 2.65 0.62 -21.34
CA HIS A 85 1.40 0.51 -20.60
C HIS A 85 0.69 1.84 -20.34
N ALA A 86 1.38 2.96 -20.12
CA ALA A 86 0.77 4.20 -19.65
C ALA A 86 -0.46 4.66 -20.47
N ALA A 87 -0.39 4.57 -21.80
CA ALA A 87 -1.51 4.93 -22.68
C ALA A 87 -2.69 3.95 -22.55
N ALA A 88 -2.41 2.66 -22.37
CA ALA A 88 -3.45 1.63 -22.19
C ALA A 88 -4.13 1.78 -20.84
N ASP A 89 -3.37 2.05 -19.77
CA ASP A 89 -3.90 2.27 -18.42
C ASP A 89 -4.74 3.53 -18.34
N ALA A 90 -4.32 4.61 -19.02
CA ALA A 90 -5.11 5.83 -19.12
C ALA A 90 -6.43 5.59 -19.88
N ALA A 91 -6.39 4.83 -20.99
CA ALA A 91 -7.58 4.48 -21.74
C ALA A 91 -8.54 3.56 -20.94
N PHE A 92 -8.00 2.63 -20.17
CA PHE A 92 -8.73 1.75 -19.27
C PHE A 92 -9.38 2.52 -18.13
N SER A 93 -8.60 3.33 -17.40
CA SER A 93 -9.05 4.09 -16.25
C SER A 93 -10.09 5.15 -16.61
N LYS A 94 -10.06 5.67 -17.86
CA LYS A 94 -11.05 6.64 -18.35
C LYS A 94 -12.45 6.04 -18.47
N THR A 95 -12.58 4.73 -18.68
CA THR A 95 -13.87 4.05 -18.88
C THR A 95 -14.32 3.23 -17.68
N THR A 96 -13.44 3.05 -16.71
CA THR A 96 -13.74 2.31 -15.48
C THR A 96 -13.75 3.24 -14.27
N SER A 97 -14.32 2.80 -13.18
CA SER A 97 -14.28 3.52 -11.91
C SER A 97 -13.74 2.61 -10.81
N SER A 98 -12.82 3.12 -10.03
CA SER A 98 -12.26 2.45 -8.86
C SER A 98 -12.85 3.06 -7.59
N LYS A 99 -13.39 2.22 -6.73
CA LYS A 99 -13.86 2.61 -5.39
C LYS A 99 -12.93 2.01 -4.34
N ALA A 100 -12.20 2.85 -3.64
CA ALA A 100 -11.39 2.40 -2.51
C ALA A 100 -12.30 1.80 -1.42
N LEU A 101 -11.93 0.65 -0.91
CA LEU A 101 -12.60 -0.07 0.18
C LEU A 101 -11.79 0.07 1.47
N ASN A 102 -10.47 -0.01 1.35
CA ASN A 102 -9.55 0.20 2.45
C ASN A 102 -8.28 0.88 1.93
N ARG A 103 -7.64 1.70 2.76
CA ARG A 103 -6.41 2.37 2.42
C ARG A 103 -5.56 2.60 3.66
N THR A 104 -4.30 2.19 3.57
CA THR A 104 -3.30 2.44 4.59
C THR A 104 -2.22 3.34 4.03
N VAL A 105 -1.81 4.34 4.79
CA VAL A 105 -0.73 5.26 4.44
C VAL A 105 0.27 5.28 5.57
N HIS A 106 1.55 5.16 5.25
CA HIS A 106 2.61 5.29 6.23
C HIS A 106 3.79 6.05 5.64
N ALA A 107 4.26 7.07 6.35
CA ALA A 107 5.40 7.88 5.94
C ALA A 107 6.53 7.82 6.95
N SER A 108 7.77 7.68 6.48
CA SER A 108 8.98 7.69 7.28
C SER A 108 10.08 8.47 6.55
N GLY A 109 10.45 9.62 7.10
CA GLY A 109 11.43 10.50 6.49
C GLY A 109 11.00 11.00 5.11
N HIS A 110 11.73 10.60 4.07
CA HIS A 110 11.48 10.99 2.68
C HIS A 110 10.81 9.88 1.85
N LEU A 111 10.39 8.79 2.48
CA LEU A 111 9.64 7.71 1.84
C LEU A 111 8.25 7.57 2.47
N ALA A 112 7.30 7.19 1.65
CA ALA A 112 6.00 6.73 2.11
C ALA A 112 5.54 5.56 1.25
N TRP A 113 4.72 4.68 1.84
CA TRP A 113 3.99 3.67 1.09
C TRP A 113 2.49 3.83 1.32
N ILE A 114 1.74 3.56 0.27
CA ILE A 114 0.29 3.62 0.24
C ILE A 114 -0.21 2.27 -0.27
N ALA A 115 -0.96 1.54 0.56
CA ALA A 115 -1.62 0.30 0.16
C ALA A 115 -3.12 0.55 0.05
N THR A 116 -3.72 0.15 -1.07
CA THR A 116 -5.14 0.38 -1.36
C THR A 116 -5.80 -0.91 -1.83
N GLU A 117 -6.88 -1.26 -1.18
CA GLU A 117 -7.84 -2.26 -1.65
C GLU A 117 -8.99 -1.53 -2.32
N SER A 118 -9.35 -1.92 -3.52
CA SER A 118 -10.44 -1.26 -4.25
C SER A 118 -11.26 -2.24 -5.07
N ARG A 119 -12.47 -1.83 -5.42
CA ARG A 119 -13.28 -2.51 -6.43
C ARG A 119 -13.36 -1.65 -7.68
N LEU A 120 -12.93 -2.22 -8.78
CA LEU A 120 -12.90 -1.60 -10.10
C LEU A 120 -14.02 -2.15 -10.95
N ARG A 121 -14.82 -1.24 -11.55
CA ARG A 121 -15.96 -1.57 -12.40
C ARG A 121 -16.05 -0.64 -13.59
N GLY A 122 -16.57 -1.17 -14.69
CA GLY A 122 -16.92 -0.36 -15.87
C GLY A 122 -16.79 -1.11 -17.17
N PRO A 123 -17.20 -0.50 -18.28
CA PRO A 123 -17.04 -1.09 -19.59
C PRO A 123 -15.61 -0.90 -20.10
N PHE A 124 -15.03 -1.95 -20.67
CA PHE A 124 -13.76 -1.85 -21.39
C PHE A 124 -13.73 -2.83 -22.56
N ARG A 125 -13.46 -2.34 -23.77
CA ARG A 125 -13.36 -3.13 -25.02
C ARG A 125 -14.55 -4.06 -25.24
N GLY A 126 -15.77 -3.59 -24.96
CA GLY A 126 -17.00 -4.37 -25.14
C GLY A 126 -17.34 -5.36 -24.03
N HIS A 127 -16.53 -5.42 -22.97
CA HIS A 127 -16.77 -6.27 -21.80
C HIS A 127 -17.04 -5.43 -20.55
N GLN A 128 -17.83 -5.98 -19.63
CA GLN A 128 -17.97 -5.42 -18.29
C GLN A 128 -16.84 -5.93 -17.42
N VAL A 129 -16.09 -5.00 -16.83
CA VAL A 129 -15.05 -5.29 -15.85
C VAL A 129 -15.67 -5.20 -14.46
N ASP A 130 -15.39 -6.18 -13.61
CA ASP A 130 -15.64 -6.15 -12.17
C ASP A 130 -14.49 -6.92 -11.49
N ARG A 131 -13.61 -6.21 -10.80
CA ARG A 131 -12.38 -6.75 -10.20
C ARG A 131 -12.16 -6.21 -8.80
N MET A 132 -11.62 -7.07 -7.95
CA MET A 132 -10.92 -6.64 -6.74
C MET A 132 -9.50 -6.29 -7.12
N MET A 133 -9.04 -5.11 -6.72
CA MET A 133 -7.71 -4.61 -6.99
C MET A 133 -6.96 -4.43 -5.68
N ILE A 134 -5.71 -4.87 -5.67
CA ILE A 134 -4.73 -4.57 -4.63
C ILE A 134 -3.63 -3.75 -5.25
N GLU A 135 -3.33 -2.65 -4.63
CA GLU A 135 -2.29 -1.73 -5.05
C GLU A 135 -1.35 -1.42 -3.90
N THR A 136 -0.07 -1.39 -4.17
CA THR A 136 0.92 -0.78 -3.29
C THR A 136 1.75 0.22 -4.10
N MET A 137 1.74 1.47 -3.66
CA MET A 137 2.62 2.50 -4.21
C MET A 137 3.64 2.95 -3.17
N VAL A 138 4.90 3.07 -3.59
CA VAL A 138 5.94 3.74 -2.82
C VAL A 138 6.22 5.07 -3.46
N VAL A 139 6.21 6.12 -2.66
CA VAL A 139 6.55 7.47 -3.10
C VAL A 139 7.78 7.98 -2.35
N ARG A 140 8.62 8.73 -3.05
CA ARG A 140 9.83 9.36 -2.50
C ARG A 140 9.68 10.88 -2.62
N ARG A 141 10.02 11.56 -1.54
CA ARG A 141 10.05 13.03 -1.52
C ARG A 141 11.37 13.53 -2.10
N ASP A 142 11.27 14.39 -3.09
CA ASP A 142 12.37 15.15 -3.69
C ASP A 142 12.11 16.68 -3.56
N PRO A 143 13.01 17.56 -4.03
CA PRO A 143 12.80 19.01 -3.98
C PRO A 143 11.55 19.51 -4.71
N ALA A 144 11.05 18.75 -5.70
CA ALA A 144 9.85 19.10 -6.47
C ALA A 144 8.56 18.52 -5.87
N GLY A 145 8.65 17.68 -4.82
CA GLY A 145 7.51 17.08 -4.14
C GLY A 145 7.60 15.56 -4.03
N TRP A 146 6.47 14.91 -3.83
CA TRP A 146 6.38 13.45 -3.78
C TRP A 146 6.29 12.87 -5.20
N ARG A 147 7.16 11.86 -5.50
CA ARG A 147 7.21 11.15 -6.78
C ARG A 147 7.02 9.66 -6.56
N ILE A 148 6.25 9.01 -7.41
CA ILE A 148 6.06 7.57 -7.39
C ILE A 148 7.35 6.89 -7.85
N VAL A 149 7.91 6.00 -7.02
CA VAL A 149 9.12 5.22 -7.31
C VAL A 149 8.84 3.73 -7.44
N HIS A 150 7.66 3.27 -6.99
CA HIS A 150 7.24 1.89 -7.18
C HIS A 150 5.72 1.80 -7.22
N ILE A 151 5.24 0.93 -8.11
CA ILE A 151 3.85 0.51 -8.20
C ILE A 151 3.82 -1.01 -8.24
N HIS A 152 2.94 -1.61 -7.46
CA HIS A 152 2.57 -3.01 -7.60
C HIS A 152 1.05 -3.12 -7.69
N TRP A 153 0.58 -3.63 -8.81
CA TRP A 153 -0.82 -3.92 -9.06
C TRP A 153 -1.06 -5.43 -9.18
N SER A 154 -2.14 -5.85 -8.58
CA SER A 154 -2.70 -7.19 -8.77
C SER A 154 -4.21 -7.15 -8.75
N SER A 155 -4.85 -8.07 -9.44
CA SER A 155 -6.30 -8.13 -9.49
C SER A 155 -6.83 -9.57 -9.43
N ALA A 156 -8.05 -9.71 -8.90
CA ALA A 156 -8.78 -10.97 -8.87
C ALA A 156 -10.26 -10.74 -9.17
N LEU A 157 -10.97 -11.80 -9.53
CA LEU A 157 -12.43 -11.78 -9.55
C LEU A 157 -12.93 -11.57 -8.10
N PRO A 158 -14.04 -10.82 -7.91
CA PRO A 158 -14.69 -10.75 -6.61
C PRO A 158 -15.07 -12.15 -6.13
N SER A 159 -14.88 -12.42 -4.84
CA SER A 159 -15.40 -13.66 -4.24
C SER A 159 -16.92 -13.68 -4.35
N THR A 160 -17.47 -14.78 -4.82
CA THR A 160 -18.88 -15.07 -4.70
C THR A 160 -19.11 -15.57 -3.27
N GLU A 161 -19.66 -14.72 -2.39
CA GLU A 161 -20.26 -15.18 -1.15
C GLU A 161 -21.61 -15.83 -1.43
#